data_26dac879cfcc1b82ec0daa5b9d58ada3
#
_entry.id   26dac879cfcc1b82ec0daa5b9d58ada3
#
_cell.length_a   1.000
_cell.length_b   1.000
_cell.length_c   1.000
_cell.angle_alpha   90.00
_cell.angle_beta   90.00
_cell.angle_gamma   90.00
#
_symmetry.space_group_name_H-M   'P 1'
#
loop_
_entity.id
_entity.type
_entity.pdbx_description
1 polymer ?
#
loop_
_entity_poly.entity_id
_entity_poly.type
_entity_poly.pdbx_seq_one_letter_code
_entity_poly.pdbx_strand_id
1 'polypeptide(L)'
;MLARIGEASPVLANVALDGMERLFGAEDDRGRPVRPSLRRGPNHGIGLVRYADDLVVTAPSREVLERYVVPTLTTFLEERGLKLSETKTRIVHIDDGFDFLGFTVRRYRGVILTTPQKSKVVQHLRTIHDYLSGHRQATASQVISELNPLIRGWANYYRHGASKKTFHSVDHHVQAKLWRWAKRRHPTKSAAWIRARYFDANWNFTDGKARLARHDDIPVTRHSKVQGKRSPLNPDDRDYWEIRQQRRVTEVVNSPMRLTLLKRQDYRCALCHVRFDPDEDLPLIDAHHDTPRHLGGSDEIDNLQLVHRWCHHGHHMRIGYRAAEA
;
A
#
# COMPACT_ATOMS: atom_id res chain seq x y z
N MET A 1 22.60 -24.49 15.81
CA MET A 1 21.43 -24.05 16.59
C MET A 1 21.08 -22.63 16.15
N LEU A 2 20.18 -22.48 15.18
CA LEU A 2 19.76 -21.18 14.67
C LEU A 2 18.74 -20.62 15.66
N ALA A 3 19.16 -19.68 16.51
CA ALA A 3 18.24 -18.92 17.31
C ALA A 3 17.33 -18.12 16.37
N ARG A 4 16.04 -18.47 16.29
CA ARG A 4 15.01 -17.54 15.89
C ARG A 4 15.03 -16.42 16.92
N ILE A 5 15.55 -15.28 16.52
CA ILE A 5 15.47 -14.06 17.33
C ILE A 5 13.98 -13.71 17.33
N GLY A 6 13.36 -13.80 18.52
CA GLY A 6 11.92 -13.53 18.71
C GLY A 6 11.54 -12.07 18.47
N GLU A 7 10.28 -11.73 18.71
CA GLU A 7 9.62 -10.45 18.36
C GLU A 7 10.26 -9.14 18.89
N ALA A 8 11.27 -9.19 19.77
CA ALA A 8 12.10 -8.03 20.16
C ALA A 8 13.08 -7.56 19.08
N SER A 9 13.04 -8.15 17.94
CA SER A 9 14.07 -8.31 16.98
C SER A 9 14.25 -7.22 15.90
N PRO A 10 13.25 -6.46 15.42
CA PRO A 10 13.51 -5.53 14.31
C PRO A 10 14.49 -4.42 14.71
N VAL A 11 14.45 -3.95 15.94
CA VAL A 11 15.37 -2.92 16.44
C VAL A 11 16.77 -3.49 16.63
N LEU A 12 16.90 -4.65 17.26
CA LEU A 12 18.19 -5.33 17.46
C LEU A 12 18.82 -5.73 16.12
N ALA A 13 18.03 -6.23 15.18
CA ALA A 13 18.49 -6.53 13.84
C ALA A 13 19.00 -5.27 13.11
N ASN A 14 18.31 -4.15 13.25
CA ASN A 14 18.74 -2.88 12.66
C ASN A 14 20.04 -2.37 13.31
N VAL A 15 20.20 -2.49 14.62
CA VAL A 15 21.44 -2.14 15.31
C VAL A 15 22.59 -3.04 14.88
N ALA A 16 22.38 -4.37 14.83
CA ALA A 16 23.41 -5.32 14.42
C ALA A 16 23.86 -5.14 12.96
N LEU A 17 22.96 -4.71 12.08
CA LEU A 17 23.22 -4.49 10.67
C LEU A 17 23.51 -3.04 10.30
N ASP A 18 23.64 -2.15 11.31
CA ASP A 18 24.01 -0.75 11.04
C ASP A 18 25.38 -0.67 10.37
N GLY A 19 25.50 0.25 9.42
CA GLY A 19 26.71 0.43 8.63
C GLY A 19 26.82 -0.47 7.39
N MET A 20 25.94 -1.47 7.22
CA MET A 20 25.94 -2.32 6.01
C MET A 20 25.74 -1.49 4.73
N GLU A 21 24.94 -0.46 4.80
CA GLU A 21 24.67 0.45 3.67
C GLU A 21 25.92 1.21 3.22
N ARG A 22 26.93 1.33 4.09
CA ARG A 22 28.19 2.04 3.82
C ARG A 22 29.25 1.17 3.12
N LEU A 23 29.10 -0.15 3.19
CA LEU A 23 30.09 -1.12 2.67
C LEU A 23 30.48 -0.89 1.20
N PHE A 24 29.51 -0.42 0.40
CA PHE A 24 29.72 -0.24 -1.04
C PHE A 24 29.69 1.26 -1.43
N GLY A 25 30.16 2.15 -0.56
CA GLY A 25 30.25 3.56 -0.85
C GLY A 25 28.90 4.23 -1.09
N ALA A 26 27.87 3.76 -0.36
CA ALA A 26 26.52 4.34 -0.46
C ALA A 26 26.45 5.77 0.07
N GLU A 27 27.43 6.19 0.88
CA GLU A 27 27.58 7.54 1.45
C GLU A 27 28.97 8.11 1.17
N ASP A 28 29.05 9.42 1.01
CA ASP A 28 30.31 10.17 0.96
C ASP A 28 30.85 10.45 2.39
N ASP A 29 32.03 11.08 2.45
CA ASP A 29 32.69 11.46 3.73
C ASP A 29 31.86 12.38 4.62
N ARG A 30 30.85 13.02 4.06
CA ARG A 30 29.88 13.87 4.76
C ARG A 30 28.57 13.14 5.07
N GLY A 31 28.54 11.82 4.85
CA GLY A 31 27.36 10.99 5.05
C GLY A 31 26.23 11.24 4.06
N ARG A 32 26.48 11.84 2.89
CA ARG A 32 25.45 12.08 1.86
C ARG A 32 25.34 10.88 0.93
N PRO A 33 24.11 10.48 0.53
CA PRO A 33 23.90 9.34 -0.36
C PRO A 33 24.58 9.54 -1.72
N VAL A 34 25.38 8.58 -2.13
CA VAL A 34 26.03 8.54 -3.45
C VAL A 34 25.32 7.52 -4.34
N ARG A 35 24.87 7.94 -5.53
CA ARG A 35 24.26 7.04 -6.50
C ARG A 35 25.24 5.95 -6.94
N PRO A 36 24.80 4.70 -7.14
CA PRO A 36 25.69 3.61 -7.58
C PRO A 36 26.55 3.95 -8.82
N SER A 37 25.98 4.64 -9.80
CA SER A 37 26.67 5.09 -11.01
C SER A 37 27.74 6.17 -10.80
N LEU A 38 27.75 6.84 -9.65
CA LEU A 38 28.71 7.89 -9.29
C LEU A 38 29.80 7.40 -8.33
N ARG A 39 29.70 6.15 -7.86
CA ARG A 39 30.70 5.54 -6.98
C ARG A 39 31.96 5.18 -7.78
N ARG A 40 33.12 5.22 -7.12
CA ARG A 40 34.42 4.97 -7.75
C ARG A 40 34.96 3.57 -7.44
N GLY A 41 35.90 3.11 -8.23
CA GLY A 41 36.57 1.82 -8.03
C GLY A 41 35.63 0.64 -8.03
N PRO A 42 35.86 -0.36 -7.17
CA PRO A 42 35.08 -1.59 -7.12
C PRO A 42 33.61 -1.38 -6.74
N ASN A 43 33.28 -0.23 -6.13
CA ASN A 43 31.93 0.12 -5.71
C ASN A 43 31.05 0.70 -6.85
N HIS A 44 31.62 0.93 -8.03
CA HIS A 44 30.87 1.47 -9.16
C HIS A 44 29.72 0.55 -9.58
N GLY A 45 28.51 1.11 -9.65
CA GLY A 45 27.31 0.37 -10.07
C GLY A 45 26.73 -0.56 -9.01
N ILE A 46 27.33 -0.70 -7.82
CA ILE A 46 26.79 -1.55 -6.75
C ILE A 46 25.73 -0.76 -5.99
N GLY A 47 24.52 -1.30 -5.89
CA GLY A 47 23.42 -0.80 -5.07
C GLY A 47 23.04 -1.79 -4.00
N LEU A 48 22.80 -1.33 -2.77
CA LEU A 48 22.28 -2.14 -1.67
C LEU A 48 20.98 -1.54 -1.18
N VAL A 49 19.96 -2.39 -1.01
CA VAL A 49 18.68 -2.08 -0.40
C VAL A 49 18.43 -3.11 0.69
N ARG A 50 18.20 -2.66 1.91
CA ARG A 50 17.90 -3.51 3.06
C ARG A 50 16.56 -3.13 3.68
N TYR A 51 15.84 -4.12 4.12
CA TYR A 51 14.64 -3.99 4.93
C TYR A 51 14.67 -5.05 6.02
N ALA A 52 14.93 -4.63 7.24
CA ALA A 52 15.23 -5.51 8.38
C ALA A 52 16.36 -6.50 8.03
N ASP A 53 16.07 -7.79 8.01
CA ASP A 53 16.99 -8.89 7.65
C ASP A 53 16.98 -9.24 6.14
N ASP A 54 15.99 -8.75 5.41
CA ASP A 54 15.93 -8.93 3.95
C ASP A 54 16.80 -7.91 3.24
N LEU A 55 17.68 -8.37 2.34
CA LEU A 55 18.56 -7.50 1.57
C LEU A 55 18.60 -7.87 0.08
N VAL A 56 18.77 -6.86 -0.75
CA VAL A 56 19.04 -7.00 -2.18
C VAL A 56 20.26 -6.18 -2.54
N VAL A 57 21.24 -6.81 -3.19
CA VAL A 57 22.39 -6.12 -3.76
C VAL A 57 22.35 -6.24 -5.28
N THR A 58 22.51 -5.13 -5.96
CA THR A 58 22.62 -5.06 -7.42
C THR A 58 24.05 -4.69 -7.82
N ALA A 59 24.56 -5.31 -8.87
CA ALA A 59 25.89 -5.02 -9.41
C ALA A 59 25.88 -5.09 -10.95
N PRO A 60 26.90 -4.52 -11.61
CA PRO A 60 27.00 -4.52 -13.07
C PRO A 60 27.14 -5.92 -13.68
N SER A 61 27.77 -6.85 -12.96
CA SER A 61 27.96 -8.22 -13.44
C SER A 61 27.87 -9.24 -12.30
N ARG A 62 27.65 -10.50 -12.68
CA ARG A 62 27.67 -11.65 -11.79
C ARG A 62 29.00 -11.81 -11.07
N GLU A 63 30.08 -11.59 -11.80
CA GLU A 63 31.44 -11.72 -11.29
C GLU A 63 31.71 -10.74 -10.13
N VAL A 64 31.24 -9.50 -10.24
CA VAL A 64 31.34 -8.50 -9.15
C VAL A 64 30.55 -8.96 -7.92
N LEU A 65 29.37 -9.58 -8.11
CA LEU A 65 28.62 -10.15 -6.99
C LEU A 65 29.39 -11.28 -6.29
N GLU A 66 29.94 -12.24 -7.06
CA GLU A 66 30.61 -13.43 -6.52
C GLU A 66 31.97 -13.11 -5.89
N ARG A 67 32.80 -12.30 -6.55
CA ARG A 67 34.19 -12.06 -6.14
C ARG A 67 34.36 -10.88 -5.17
N TYR A 68 33.42 -9.94 -5.15
CA TYR A 68 33.55 -8.76 -4.32
C TYR A 68 32.41 -8.60 -3.32
N VAL A 69 31.16 -8.61 -3.78
CA VAL A 69 30.00 -8.31 -2.92
C VAL A 69 29.78 -9.38 -1.86
N VAL A 70 29.73 -10.65 -2.26
CA VAL A 70 29.49 -11.77 -1.33
C VAL A 70 30.58 -11.86 -0.26
N PRO A 71 31.89 -11.86 -0.60
CA PRO A 71 32.94 -11.86 0.42
C PRO A 71 32.88 -10.67 1.37
N THR A 72 32.67 -9.45 0.86
CA THR A 72 32.56 -8.24 1.69
C THR A 72 31.38 -8.33 2.68
N LEU A 73 30.22 -8.80 2.21
CA LEU A 73 29.06 -9.01 3.10
C LEU A 73 29.32 -10.11 4.13
N THR A 74 29.97 -11.20 3.72
CA THR A 74 30.29 -12.31 4.61
C THR A 74 31.19 -11.83 5.76
N THR A 75 32.29 -11.13 5.43
CA THR A 75 33.19 -10.55 6.46
C THR A 75 32.43 -9.61 7.41
N PHE A 76 31.62 -8.71 6.86
CA PHE A 76 30.82 -7.78 7.69
C PHE A 76 29.88 -8.50 8.65
N LEU A 77 29.25 -9.59 8.20
CA LEU A 77 28.31 -10.36 9.03
C LEU A 77 29.06 -11.22 10.07
N GLU A 78 30.17 -11.85 9.68
CA GLU A 78 30.98 -12.68 10.57
C GLU A 78 31.55 -11.89 11.76
N GLU A 79 31.98 -10.64 11.55
CA GLU A 79 32.40 -9.74 12.63
C GLU A 79 31.30 -9.50 13.68
N ARG A 80 30.03 -9.75 13.33
CA ARG A 80 28.84 -9.59 14.16
C ARG A 80 28.23 -10.92 14.61
N GLY A 81 28.93 -12.03 14.37
CA GLY A 81 28.44 -13.36 14.69
C GLY A 81 27.28 -13.85 13.82
N LEU A 82 27.06 -13.20 12.67
CA LEU A 82 25.98 -13.51 11.74
C LEU A 82 26.53 -14.22 10.51
N LYS A 83 25.67 -14.94 9.76
CA LYS A 83 26.05 -15.64 8.53
C LYS A 83 25.01 -15.44 7.44
N LEU A 84 25.46 -15.34 6.18
CA LEU A 84 24.58 -15.42 5.02
C LEU A 84 23.97 -16.82 4.95
N SER A 85 22.64 -16.86 4.73
CA SER A 85 21.96 -18.15 4.53
C SER A 85 22.22 -18.64 3.10
N GLU A 86 22.98 -19.70 2.93
CA GLU A 86 23.27 -20.31 1.63
C GLU A 86 22.00 -20.73 0.88
N THR A 87 20.99 -21.22 1.60
CA THR A 87 19.74 -21.68 1.00
C THR A 87 18.83 -20.54 0.52
N LYS A 88 18.97 -19.33 1.10
CA LYS A 88 18.18 -18.16 0.75
C LYS A 88 18.92 -17.17 -0.15
N THR A 89 20.27 -17.19 -0.14
CA THR A 89 21.08 -16.29 -0.96
C THR A 89 21.13 -16.80 -2.39
N ARG A 90 20.72 -15.98 -3.35
CA ARG A 90 20.69 -16.33 -4.77
C ARG A 90 21.21 -15.17 -5.61
N ILE A 91 22.05 -15.49 -6.58
CA ILE A 91 22.48 -14.55 -7.63
C ILE A 91 21.64 -14.85 -8.86
N VAL A 92 20.86 -13.86 -9.30
CA VAL A 92 19.95 -13.97 -10.44
C VAL A 92 20.15 -12.81 -11.41
N HIS A 93 19.87 -13.04 -12.70
CA HIS A 93 19.85 -11.96 -13.67
C HIS A 93 18.52 -11.18 -13.58
N ILE A 94 18.57 -9.87 -13.82
CA ILE A 94 17.36 -9.01 -13.72
C ILE A 94 16.28 -9.38 -14.74
N ASP A 95 16.65 -10.03 -15.86
CA ASP A 95 15.70 -10.51 -16.86
C ASP A 95 14.95 -11.77 -16.39
N ASP A 96 15.54 -12.56 -15.48
CA ASP A 96 14.85 -13.66 -14.82
C ASP A 96 13.94 -13.15 -13.71
N GLY A 97 14.37 -12.08 -13.04
CA GLY A 97 13.68 -11.43 -11.95
C GLY A 97 13.88 -12.10 -10.60
N PHE A 98 13.53 -11.38 -9.54
CA PHE A 98 13.58 -11.87 -8.17
C PHE A 98 12.41 -11.33 -7.36
N ASP A 99 12.11 -12.03 -6.28
CA ASP A 99 11.05 -11.64 -5.34
C ASP A 99 11.66 -10.90 -4.15
N PHE A 100 11.09 -9.76 -3.79
CA PHE A 100 11.49 -8.95 -2.64
C PHE A 100 10.28 -8.25 -2.03
N LEU A 101 10.08 -8.38 -0.73
CA LEU A 101 8.96 -7.77 0.02
C LEU A 101 7.58 -8.00 -0.62
N GLY A 102 7.35 -9.23 -1.09
CA GLY A 102 6.07 -9.59 -1.72
C GLY A 102 5.88 -9.09 -3.15
N PHE A 103 6.87 -8.42 -3.72
CA PHE A 103 6.89 -8.01 -5.11
C PHE A 103 7.88 -8.86 -5.92
N THR A 104 7.58 -9.05 -7.19
CA THR A 104 8.54 -9.56 -8.19
C THR A 104 9.11 -8.36 -8.94
N VAL A 105 10.44 -8.20 -8.89
CA VAL A 105 11.19 -7.18 -9.63
C VAL A 105 11.82 -7.85 -10.85
N ARG A 106 11.49 -7.35 -12.05
CA ARG A 106 11.97 -7.95 -13.29
C ARG A 106 12.06 -6.91 -14.41
N ARG A 107 13.04 -7.09 -15.32
CA ARG A 107 13.12 -6.28 -16.53
C ARG A 107 12.28 -6.88 -17.64
N TYR A 108 11.37 -6.06 -18.21
CA TYR A 108 10.55 -6.41 -19.35
C TYR A 108 10.81 -5.40 -20.47
N ARG A 109 11.28 -5.87 -21.61
CA ARG A 109 11.56 -5.02 -22.79
C ARG A 109 12.35 -3.75 -22.45
N GLY A 110 13.41 -3.89 -21.64
CA GLY A 110 14.28 -2.79 -21.21
C GLY A 110 13.76 -1.97 -20.01
N VAL A 111 12.52 -2.17 -19.55
CA VAL A 111 11.93 -1.47 -18.41
C VAL A 111 11.87 -2.37 -17.19
N ILE A 112 12.38 -1.91 -16.05
CA ILE A 112 12.25 -2.62 -14.78
C ILE A 112 10.87 -2.35 -14.21
N LEU A 113 10.11 -3.41 -13.98
CA LEU A 113 8.80 -3.38 -13.36
C LEU A 113 8.81 -4.11 -12.02
N THR A 114 8.06 -3.56 -11.08
CA THR A 114 7.78 -4.17 -9.79
C THR A 114 6.30 -4.57 -9.80
N THR A 115 6.02 -5.86 -9.74
CA THR A 115 4.64 -6.40 -9.80
C THR A 115 4.34 -7.22 -8.56
N PRO A 116 3.05 -7.39 -8.16
CA PRO A 116 2.69 -8.28 -7.06
C PRO A 116 3.21 -9.70 -7.31
N GLN A 117 3.87 -10.29 -6.31
CA GLN A 117 4.41 -11.64 -6.37
C GLN A 117 3.28 -12.66 -6.55
N LYS A 118 3.44 -13.58 -7.51
CA LYS A 118 2.40 -14.56 -7.87
C LYS A 118 1.92 -15.40 -6.68
N SER A 119 2.81 -15.83 -5.81
CA SER A 119 2.46 -16.59 -4.60
C SER A 119 1.57 -15.77 -3.65
N LYS A 120 1.82 -14.46 -3.52
CA LYS A 120 1.02 -13.55 -2.68
C LYS A 120 -0.36 -13.29 -3.28
N VAL A 121 -0.47 -13.24 -4.61
CA VAL A 121 -1.77 -13.17 -5.31
C VAL A 121 -2.59 -14.44 -5.04
N VAL A 122 -1.97 -15.62 -5.18
CA VAL A 122 -2.63 -16.91 -4.90
C VAL A 122 -3.06 -16.99 -3.44
N GLN A 123 -2.18 -16.60 -2.51
CA GLN A 123 -2.48 -16.59 -1.07
C GLN A 123 -3.69 -15.69 -0.76
N HIS A 124 -3.73 -14.48 -1.32
CA HIS A 124 -4.85 -13.55 -1.14
C HIS A 124 -6.18 -14.13 -1.66
N LEU A 125 -6.16 -14.69 -2.87
CA LEU A 125 -7.33 -15.36 -3.44
C LEU A 125 -7.76 -16.58 -2.63
N ARG A 126 -6.82 -17.28 -1.97
CA ARG A 126 -7.11 -18.40 -1.06
C ARG A 126 -7.77 -17.88 0.21
N THR A 127 -7.26 -16.84 0.84
CA THR A 127 -7.87 -16.22 2.03
C THR A 127 -9.34 -15.85 1.79
N ILE A 128 -9.63 -15.21 0.64
CA ILE A 128 -11.02 -14.88 0.26
C ILE A 128 -11.86 -16.15 0.03
N HIS A 129 -11.28 -17.18 -0.60
CA HIS A 129 -11.96 -18.45 -0.82
C HIS A 129 -12.31 -19.14 0.50
N ASP A 130 -11.37 -19.22 1.43
CA ASP A 130 -11.54 -19.91 2.71
C ASP A 130 -12.59 -19.19 3.56
N TYR A 131 -12.58 -17.85 3.58
CA TYR A 131 -13.65 -17.07 4.20
C TYR A 131 -15.03 -17.42 3.62
N LEU A 132 -15.21 -17.34 2.30
CA LEU A 132 -16.49 -17.62 1.64
C LEU A 132 -16.94 -19.09 1.80
N SER A 133 -16.00 -20.01 1.92
CA SER A 133 -16.28 -21.43 2.11
C SER A 133 -16.73 -21.74 3.54
N GLY A 134 -16.14 -21.08 4.53
CA GLY A 134 -16.52 -21.20 5.95
C GLY A 134 -17.82 -20.47 6.29
N HIS A 135 -18.15 -19.38 5.55
CA HIS A 135 -19.29 -18.51 5.88
C HIS A 135 -20.42 -18.61 4.85
N ARG A 136 -20.91 -19.83 4.60
CA ARG A 136 -21.98 -20.09 3.62
C ARG A 136 -23.31 -19.43 3.96
N GLN A 137 -23.60 -19.24 5.25
CA GLN A 137 -24.83 -18.64 5.76
C GLN A 137 -24.72 -17.13 6.03
N ALA A 138 -23.56 -16.53 5.82
CA ALA A 138 -23.38 -15.10 6.00
C ALA A 138 -24.31 -14.29 5.08
N THR A 139 -24.77 -13.13 5.52
CA THR A 139 -25.51 -12.19 4.68
C THR A 139 -24.54 -11.50 3.71
N ALA A 140 -25.07 -10.90 2.62
CA ALA A 140 -24.23 -10.10 1.72
C ALA A 140 -23.55 -8.95 2.46
N SER A 141 -24.24 -8.31 3.40
CA SER A 141 -23.68 -7.24 4.23
C SER A 141 -22.48 -7.70 5.05
N GLN A 142 -22.57 -8.85 5.70
CA GLN A 142 -21.45 -9.45 6.43
C GLN A 142 -20.26 -9.78 5.53
N VAL A 143 -20.51 -10.37 4.35
CA VAL A 143 -19.46 -10.64 3.37
C VAL A 143 -18.76 -9.34 2.93
N ILE A 144 -19.51 -8.27 2.70
CA ILE A 144 -18.98 -6.97 2.30
C ILE A 144 -18.15 -6.34 3.44
N SER A 145 -18.65 -6.35 4.67
CA SER A 145 -17.96 -5.76 5.82
C SER A 145 -16.62 -6.43 6.10
N GLU A 146 -16.56 -7.75 5.99
CA GLU A 146 -15.35 -8.53 6.27
C GLU A 146 -14.32 -8.51 5.13
N LEU A 147 -14.80 -8.59 3.88
CA LEU A 147 -13.87 -8.61 2.74
C LEU A 147 -13.37 -7.23 2.32
N ASN A 148 -14.11 -6.14 2.59
CA ASN A 148 -13.69 -4.79 2.20
C ASN A 148 -12.35 -4.36 2.81
N PRO A 149 -12.08 -4.53 4.11
CA PRO A 149 -10.78 -4.22 4.71
C PRO A 149 -9.65 -5.05 4.08
N LEU A 150 -9.90 -6.34 3.85
CA LEU A 150 -8.93 -7.26 3.27
C LEU A 150 -8.56 -6.88 1.83
N ILE A 151 -9.56 -6.56 1.00
CA ILE A 151 -9.38 -6.14 -0.40
C ILE A 151 -8.63 -4.80 -0.45
N ARG A 152 -9.10 -3.81 0.33
CA ARG A 152 -8.47 -2.48 0.37
C ARG A 152 -7.04 -2.53 0.90
N GLY A 153 -6.80 -3.24 1.99
CA GLY A 153 -5.47 -3.39 2.58
C GLY A 153 -4.48 -4.01 1.60
N TRP A 154 -4.89 -5.10 0.92
CA TRP A 154 -4.05 -5.74 -0.08
C TRP A 154 -3.77 -4.84 -1.29
N ALA A 155 -4.80 -4.19 -1.83
CA ALA A 155 -4.66 -3.29 -2.97
C ALA A 155 -3.80 -2.05 -2.62
N ASN A 156 -3.97 -1.46 -1.44
CA ASN A 156 -3.16 -0.35 -0.96
C ASN A 156 -1.67 -0.72 -0.81
N TYR A 157 -1.36 -1.92 -0.33
CA TYR A 157 0.02 -2.40 -0.26
C TYR A 157 0.67 -2.47 -1.65
N TYR A 158 -0.06 -3.01 -2.63
CA TYR A 158 0.47 -3.24 -3.98
C TYR A 158 0.29 -2.05 -4.94
N ARG A 159 -0.41 -0.99 -4.56
CA ARG A 159 -0.69 0.17 -5.43
C ARG A 159 0.55 0.90 -5.95
N HIS A 160 1.68 0.74 -5.29
CA HIS A 160 2.95 1.39 -5.67
C HIS A 160 3.74 0.63 -6.75
N GLY A 161 3.28 -0.54 -7.15
CA GLY A 161 3.85 -1.35 -8.22
C GLY A 161 3.05 -1.25 -9.53
N ALA A 162 3.50 -1.95 -10.57
CA ALA A 162 2.77 -2.14 -11.83
C ALA A 162 1.63 -3.16 -11.63
N SER A 163 0.64 -2.84 -10.81
CA SER A 163 -0.33 -3.79 -10.25
C SER A 163 -1.68 -3.80 -10.96
N LYS A 164 -2.00 -2.83 -11.83
CA LYS A 164 -3.33 -2.67 -12.43
C LYS A 164 -3.84 -3.93 -13.14
N LYS A 165 -2.99 -4.56 -13.94
CA LYS A 165 -3.33 -5.84 -14.61
C LYS A 165 -3.63 -6.96 -13.60
N THR A 166 -2.86 -7.01 -12.52
CA THR A 166 -3.06 -7.99 -11.44
C THR A 166 -4.36 -7.71 -10.70
N PHE A 167 -4.66 -6.46 -10.36
CA PHE A 167 -5.90 -6.06 -9.71
C PHE A 167 -7.13 -6.49 -10.52
N HIS A 168 -7.14 -6.18 -11.81
CA HIS A 168 -8.22 -6.62 -12.69
C HIS A 168 -8.39 -8.14 -12.73
N SER A 169 -7.29 -8.89 -12.82
CA SER A 169 -7.32 -10.35 -12.78
C SER A 169 -7.84 -10.90 -11.45
N VAL A 170 -7.40 -10.31 -10.32
CA VAL A 170 -7.85 -10.71 -8.98
C VAL A 170 -9.35 -10.45 -8.82
N ASP A 171 -9.84 -9.28 -9.24
CA ASP A 171 -11.26 -8.94 -9.19
C ASP A 171 -12.13 -9.94 -9.98
N HIS A 172 -11.67 -10.35 -11.17
CA HIS A 172 -12.36 -11.39 -11.93
C HIS A 172 -12.46 -12.71 -11.16
N HIS A 173 -11.38 -13.14 -10.50
CA HIS A 173 -11.39 -14.36 -9.69
C HIS A 173 -12.25 -14.22 -8.44
N VAL A 174 -12.24 -13.06 -7.78
CA VAL A 174 -13.11 -12.79 -6.61
C VAL A 174 -14.57 -12.83 -7.01
N GLN A 175 -14.93 -12.19 -8.12
CA GLN A 175 -16.30 -12.23 -8.65
C GLN A 175 -16.78 -13.65 -8.94
N ALA A 176 -15.94 -14.48 -9.56
CA ALA A 176 -16.27 -15.89 -9.80
C ALA A 176 -16.45 -16.70 -8.50
N LYS A 177 -15.72 -16.36 -7.42
CA LYS A 177 -15.88 -16.98 -6.09
C LYS A 177 -17.19 -16.54 -5.43
N LEU A 178 -17.53 -15.26 -5.50
CA LEU A 178 -18.78 -14.70 -4.97
C LEU A 178 -20.00 -15.28 -5.69
N TRP A 179 -19.93 -15.42 -7.02
CA TRP A 179 -20.96 -16.08 -7.80
C TRP A 179 -21.20 -17.52 -7.35
N ARG A 180 -20.12 -18.29 -7.18
CA ARG A 180 -20.20 -19.67 -6.68
C ARG A 180 -20.74 -19.74 -5.25
N TRP A 181 -20.35 -18.82 -4.37
CA TRP A 181 -20.87 -18.69 -3.02
C TRP A 181 -22.38 -18.41 -3.04
N ALA A 182 -22.86 -17.45 -3.82
CA ALA A 182 -24.28 -17.14 -3.95
C ALA A 182 -25.10 -18.30 -4.52
N LYS A 183 -24.56 -19.00 -5.52
CA LYS A 183 -25.19 -20.19 -6.11
C LYS A 183 -25.30 -21.36 -5.13
N ARG A 184 -24.28 -21.59 -4.31
CA ARG A 184 -24.32 -22.64 -3.26
C ARG A 184 -25.30 -22.31 -2.14
N ARG A 185 -25.47 -21.03 -1.83
CA ARG A 185 -26.44 -20.56 -0.84
C ARG A 185 -27.89 -20.73 -1.30
N HIS A 186 -28.11 -20.62 -2.61
CA HIS A 186 -29.44 -20.72 -3.21
C HIS A 186 -29.48 -21.74 -4.38
N PRO A 187 -29.35 -23.01 -4.09
CA PRO A 187 -29.20 -24.04 -5.13
C PRO A 187 -30.40 -24.15 -6.06
N THR A 188 -31.61 -23.84 -5.56
CA THR A 188 -32.88 -23.94 -6.30
C THR A 188 -33.24 -22.66 -7.07
N LYS A 189 -32.48 -21.56 -6.90
CA LYS A 189 -32.79 -20.28 -7.56
C LYS A 189 -32.09 -20.15 -8.92
N SER A 190 -32.75 -19.50 -9.85
CA SER A 190 -32.20 -19.22 -11.18
C SER A 190 -31.00 -18.29 -11.15
N ALA A 191 -30.15 -18.34 -12.17
CA ALA A 191 -29.04 -17.41 -12.33
C ALA A 191 -29.49 -15.93 -12.37
N ALA A 192 -30.63 -15.67 -13.02
CA ALA A 192 -31.21 -14.32 -13.08
C ALA A 192 -31.60 -13.81 -11.67
N TRP A 193 -32.22 -14.66 -10.85
CA TRP A 193 -32.56 -14.32 -9.47
C TRP A 193 -31.31 -14.02 -8.63
N ILE A 194 -30.27 -14.87 -8.73
CA ILE A 194 -29.01 -14.68 -8.00
C ILE A 194 -28.35 -13.35 -8.40
N ARG A 195 -28.34 -13.05 -9.71
CA ARG A 195 -27.81 -11.78 -10.22
C ARG A 195 -28.57 -10.59 -9.63
N ALA A 196 -29.89 -10.59 -9.73
CA ALA A 196 -30.73 -9.51 -9.21
C ALA A 196 -30.59 -9.31 -7.68
N ARG A 197 -30.32 -10.41 -6.95
CA ARG A 197 -30.24 -10.39 -5.47
C ARG A 197 -28.90 -9.92 -4.93
N TYR A 198 -27.78 -10.21 -5.64
CA TYR A 198 -26.43 -10.05 -5.12
C TYR A 198 -25.54 -9.16 -5.96
N PHE A 199 -25.96 -8.76 -7.16
CA PHE A 199 -25.14 -7.96 -8.07
C PHE A 199 -25.95 -6.81 -8.65
N ASP A 200 -25.32 -5.64 -8.74
CA ASP A 200 -25.89 -4.48 -9.42
C ASP A 200 -25.82 -4.61 -10.96
N ALA A 201 -26.28 -3.56 -11.66
CA ALA A 201 -26.23 -3.52 -13.12
C ALA A 201 -24.82 -3.69 -13.70
N ASN A 202 -23.81 -3.22 -12.97
CA ASN A 202 -22.39 -3.30 -13.32
C ASN A 202 -21.67 -4.53 -12.79
N TRP A 203 -22.41 -5.53 -12.32
CA TRP A 203 -21.88 -6.75 -11.75
C TRP A 203 -21.05 -6.56 -10.47
N ASN A 204 -21.20 -5.47 -9.75
CA ASN A 204 -20.60 -5.34 -8.42
C ASN A 204 -21.43 -6.11 -7.40
N PHE A 205 -20.76 -6.84 -6.51
CA PHE A 205 -21.42 -7.54 -5.42
C PHE A 205 -21.94 -6.53 -4.40
N THR A 206 -23.23 -6.60 -4.06
CA THR A 206 -23.92 -5.62 -3.22
C THR A 206 -25.01 -6.26 -2.38
N ASP A 207 -25.37 -5.61 -1.29
CA ASP A 207 -26.55 -5.92 -0.48
C ASP A 207 -27.72 -4.92 -0.73
N GLY A 208 -27.54 -4.00 -1.68
CA GLY A 208 -28.45 -2.90 -1.99
C GLY A 208 -28.11 -1.59 -1.27
N LYS A 209 -27.36 -1.63 -0.15
CA LYS A 209 -26.90 -0.43 0.61
C LYS A 209 -25.41 -0.19 0.44
N ALA A 210 -24.63 -1.25 0.45
CA ALA A 210 -23.18 -1.22 0.30
C ALA A 210 -22.72 -2.13 -0.84
N ARG A 211 -21.54 -1.86 -1.37
CA ARG A 211 -20.91 -2.71 -2.38
C ARG A 211 -19.56 -3.25 -1.89
N LEU A 212 -19.19 -4.40 -2.39
CA LEU A 212 -17.85 -4.93 -2.21
C LEU A 212 -16.85 -4.05 -2.97
N ALA A 213 -15.77 -3.68 -2.30
CA ALA A 213 -14.65 -2.98 -2.92
C ALA A 213 -14.00 -3.85 -4.01
N ARG A 214 -13.48 -3.21 -5.04
CA ARG A 214 -12.66 -3.86 -6.05
C ARG A 214 -11.22 -3.42 -5.86
N HIS A 215 -10.28 -4.31 -6.14
CA HIS A 215 -8.86 -3.94 -6.16
C HIS A 215 -8.59 -2.86 -7.21
N ASP A 216 -9.32 -2.94 -8.32
CA ASP A 216 -9.22 -2.03 -9.45
C ASP A 216 -9.76 -0.62 -9.16
N ASP A 217 -10.56 -0.44 -8.10
CA ASP A 217 -10.99 0.87 -7.60
C ASP A 217 -9.82 1.67 -6.99
N ILE A 218 -8.76 0.97 -6.54
CA ILE A 218 -7.59 1.61 -5.95
C ILE A 218 -6.65 2.10 -7.06
N PRO A 219 -6.39 3.41 -7.14
CA PRO A 219 -5.48 3.96 -8.14
C PRO A 219 -4.05 3.49 -7.89
N VAL A 220 -3.36 3.11 -8.97
CA VAL A 220 -1.91 2.84 -8.90
C VAL A 220 -1.18 4.18 -8.81
N THR A 221 -0.40 4.35 -7.75
CA THR A 221 0.38 5.56 -7.50
C THR A 221 1.87 5.27 -7.52
N ARG A 222 2.64 6.07 -8.26
CA ARG A 222 4.10 5.94 -8.23
C ARG A 222 4.63 6.38 -6.87
N HIS A 223 5.48 5.55 -6.29
CA HIS A 223 6.20 5.95 -5.08
C HIS A 223 7.14 7.12 -5.39
N SER A 224 6.91 8.25 -4.72
CA SER A 224 7.81 9.39 -4.82
C SER A 224 8.99 9.19 -3.88
N LYS A 225 10.19 9.11 -4.42
CA LYS A 225 11.42 8.93 -3.62
C LYS A 225 11.64 10.11 -2.68
N VAL A 226 12.01 9.84 -1.43
CA VAL A 226 12.47 10.88 -0.50
C VAL A 226 13.80 11.44 -1.00
N GLN A 227 13.93 12.75 -0.99
CA GLN A 227 15.16 13.43 -1.41
C GLN A 227 16.18 13.43 -0.27
N GLY A 228 17.38 12.95 -0.55
CA GLY A 228 18.47 12.96 0.43
C GLY A 228 18.18 12.08 1.66
N LYS A 229 18.65 12.54 2.81
CA LYS A 229 18.46 11.93 4.14
C LYS A 229 17.32 12.58 4.94
N ARG A 230 16.37 13.23 4.29
CA ARG A 230 15.27 13.94 4.95
C ARG A 230 14.43 12.99 5.78
N SER A 231 14.19 13.38 7.03
CA SER A 231 13.42 12.60 8.00
C SER A 231 12.17 13.37 8.43
N PRO A 232 11.00 12.72 8.54
CA PRO A 232 9.82 13.37 9.11
C PRO A 232 10.00 13.73 10.60
N LEU A 233 11.00 13.16 11.26
CA LEU A 233 11.35 13.46 12.66
C LEU A 233 12.32 14.63 12.79
N ASN A 234 12.91 15.12 11.70
CA ASN A 234 13.79 16.27 11.73
C ASN A 234 12.98 17.57 11.55
N PRO A 235 13.00 18.49 12.53
CA PRO A 235 12.29 19.77 12.44
C PRO A 235 12.66 20.61 11.20
N ASP A 236 13.92 20.56 10.75
CA ASP A 236 14.42 21.31 9.59
C ASP A 236 13.84 20.80 8.26
N ASP A 237 13.31 19.59 8.24
CA ASP A 237 12.70 19.00 7.06
C ASP A 237 11.17 19.16 7.02
N ARG A 238 10.57 19.90 7.96
CA ARG A 238 9.11 20.07 8.09
C ARG A 238 8.47 20.54 6.79
N ASP A 239 8.98 21.62 6.21
CA ASP A 239 8.42 22.21 4.98
C ASP A 239 8.47 21.25 3.80
N TYR A 240 9.55 20.48 3.69
CA TYR A 240 9.65 19.44 2.65
C TYR A 240 8.56 18.38 2.80
N TRP A 241 8.32 17.90 4.01
CA TRP A 241 7.32 16.87 4.27
C TRP A 241 5.90 17.41 4.10
N GLU A 242 5.65 18.64 4.48
CA GLU A 242 4.38 19.32 4.24
C GLU A 242 4.07 19.46 2.75
N ILE A 243 5.00 19.96 1.96
CA ILE A 243 4.84 20.08 0.50
C ILE A 243 4.66 18.71 -0.15
N ARG A 244 5.42 17.70 0.30
CA ARG A 244 5.31 16.35 -0.20
C ARG A 244 3.94 15.74 0.07
N GLN A 245 3.41 15.93 1.26
CA GLN A 245 2.08 15.46 1.65
C GLN A 245 0.98 16.16 0.85
N GLN A 246 1.07 17.47 0.69
CA GLN A 246 0.13 18.25 -0.13
C GLN A 246 0.08 17.74 -1.58
N ARG A 247 1.24 17.48 -2.19
CA ARG A 247 1.31 16.92 -3.56
C ARG A 247 0.61 15.57 -3.64
N ARG A 248 0.86 14.67 -2.68
CA ARG A 248 0.21 13.34 -2.66
C ARG A 248 -1.31 13.45 -2.51
N VAL A 249 -1.79 14.34 -1.63
CA VAL A 249 -3.22 14.62 -1.50
C VAL A 249 -3.81 15.11 -2.82
N THR A 250 -3.14 16.04 -3.49
CA THR A 250 -3.60 16.60 -4.78
C THR A 250 -3.64 15.53 -5.89
N GLU A 251 -2.69 14.59 -5.91
CA GLU A 251 -2.65 13.50 -6.88
C GLU A 251 -3.78 12.48 -6.70
N VAL A 252 -4.26 12.28 -5.47
CA VAL A 252 -5.29 11.27 -5.16
C VAL A 252 -6.71 11.83 -5.28
N VAL A 253 -6.90 13.15 -5.06
CA VAL A 253 -8.22 13.78 -5.08
C VAL A 253 -8.60 14.22 -6.50
N ASN A 254 -9.47 13.47 -7.17
CA ASN A 254 -9.91 13.73 -8.55
C ASN A 254 -11.11 14.69 -8.65
N SER A 255 -11.53 15.36 -7.58
CA SER A 255 -12.67 16.29 -7.58
C SER A 255 -12.18 17.73 -7.49
N PRO A 256 -12.46 18.59 -8.50
CA PRO A 256 -12.08 20.01 -8.47
C PRO A 256 -12.61 20.74 -7.22
N MET A 257 -13.85 20.47 -6.83
CA MET A 257 -14.47 21.03 -5.64
C MET A 257 -13.70 20.63 -4.36
N ARG A 258 -13.41 19.34 -4.20
CA ARG A 258 -12.63 18.85 -3.03
C ARG A 258 -11.21 19.41 -3.02
N LEU A 259 -10.56 19.57 -4.17
CA LEU A 259 -9.24 20.20 -4.26
C LEU A 259 -9.27 21.67 -3.83
N THR A 260 -10.32 22.42 -4.20
CA THR A 260 -10.48 23.81 -3.76
C THR A 260 -10.70 23.88 -2.25
N LEU A 261 -11.55 23.03 -1.70
CA LEU A 261 -11.78 22.95 -0.25
C LEU A 261 -10.51 22.56 0.52
N LEU A 262 -9.77 21.55 0.05
CA LEU A 262 -8.49 21.14 0.64
C LEU A 262 -7.49 22.29 0.70
N LYS A 263 -7.34 23.04 -0.39
CA LYS A 263 -6.44 24.20 -0.44
C LYS A 263 -6.89 25.31 0.51
N ARG A 264 -8.21 25.60 0.57
CA ARG A 264 -8.78 26.59 1.47
C ARG A 264 -8.56 26.25 2.95
N GLN A 265 -8.56 24.95 3.28
CA GLN A 265 -8.38 24.44 4.65
C GLN A 265 -6.92 24.09 4.99
N ASP A 266 -5.94 24.47 4.16
CA ASP A 266 -4.53 24.08 4.33
C ASP A 266 -4.37 22.57 4.54
N TYR A 267 -5.14 21.77 3.78
CA TYR A 267 -5.13 20.29 3.85
C TYR A 267 -5.44 19.73 5.25
N ARG A 268 -6.24 20.43 6.04
CA ARG A 268 -6.62 20.04 7.42
C ARG A 268 -8.12 19.79 7.52
N CYS A 269 -8.48 18.87 8.41
CA CYS A 269 -9.88 18.67 8.79
C CYS A 269 -10.44 19.92 9.46
N ALA A 270 -11.60 20.40 9.02
CA ALA A 270 -12.22 21.60 9.59
C ALA A 270 -12.63 21.42 11.07
N LEU A 271 -12.84 20.20 11.55
CA LEU A 271 -13.29 19.92 12.91
C LEU A 271 -12.15 19.65 13.90
N CYS A 272 -11.13 18.90 13.53
CA CYS A 272 -10.04 18.55 14.45
C CYS A 272 -8.72 19.23 14.11
N HIS A 273 -8.64 19.96 13.00
CA HIS A 273 -7.46 20.67 12.49
C HIS A 273 -6.23 19.79 12.23
N VAL A 274 -6.37 18.47 12.33
CA VAL A 274 -5.33 17.51 11.94
C VAL A 274 -5.23 17.49 10.41
N ARG A 275 -4.01 17.43 9.89
CA ARG A 275 -3.75 17.36 8.46
C ARG A 275 -4.18 16.00 7.92
N PHE A 276 -4.85 15.98 6.76
CA PHE A 276 -5.27 14.75 6.12
C PHE A 276 -4.07 13.93 5.65
N ASP A 277 -4.01 12.66 6.03
CA ASP A 277 -3.09 11.70 5.46
C ASP A 277 -3.57 11.23 4.07
N PRO A 278 -2.71 11.31 3.03
CA PRO A 278 -3.12 10.94 1.68
C PRO A 278 -3.50 9.48 1.50
N ASP A 279 -2.92 8.59 2.27
CA ASP A 279 -3.11 7.15 2.12
C ASP A 279 -4.24 6.62 3.02
N GLU A 280 -4.37 7.17 4.23
CA GLU A 280 -5.32 6.71 5.24
C GLU A 280 -6.63 7.49 5.20
N ASP A 281 -6.58 8.82 5.11
CA ASP A 281 -7.74 9.68 5.30
C ASP A 281 -8.53 9.94 4.01
N LEU A 282 -7.88 10.11 2.85
CA LEU A 282 -8.55 10.55 1.63
C LEU A 282 -9.73 9.69 1.19
N PRO A 283 -9.73 8.37 1.37
CA PRO A 283 -10.92 7.55 1.12
C PRO A 283 -12.05 7.79 2.12
N LEU A 284 -11.74 8.44 3.24
CA LEU A 284 -12.60 8.63 4.41
C LEU A 284 -12.88 10.11 4.72
N ILE A 285 -12.69 10.99 3.73
CA ILE A 285 -13.04 12.41 3.83
C ILE A 285 -14.47 12.62 3.36
N ASP A 286 -15.28 13.24 4.21
CA ASP A 286 -16.64 13.66 3.90
C ASP A 286 -16.72 15.17 3.68
N ALA A 287 -17.63 15.61 2.79
CA ALA A 287 -18.03 17.01 2.71
C ALA A 287 -19.11 17.27 3.77
N HIS A 288 -18.84 18.21 4.66
CA HIS A 288 -19.73 18.65 5.73
C HIS A 288 -20.30 20.01 5.39
N HIS A 289 -21.61 20.21 5.60
CA HIS A 289 -22.26 21.52 5.46
C HIS A 289 -22.08 22.31 6.74
N ASP A 290 -21.53 23.50 6.64
CA ASP A 290 -21.39 24.43 7.77
C ASP A 290 -22.77 24.83 8.28
N THR A 291 -23.65 25.26 7.37
CA THR A 291 -25.08 25.36 7.63
C THR A 291 -25.77 24.13 7.07
N PRO A 292 -26.40 23.28 7.92
CA PRO A 292 -27.10 22.08 7.48
C PRO A 292 -28.20 22.34 6.46
N ARG A 293 -28.40 21.43 5.50
CA ARG A 293 -29.45 21.54 4.47
C ARG A 293 -30.84 21.76 5.04
N HIS A 294 -31.21 21.10 6.15
CA HIS A 294 -32.50 21.24 6.78
C HIS A 294 -32.72 22.62 7.45
N LEU A 295 -31.65 23.39 7.64
CA LEU A 295 -31.67 24.79 8.08
C LEU A 295 -31.50 25.78 6.92
N GLY A 296 -31.64 25.34 5.67
CA GLY A 296 -31.55 26.19 4.49
C GLY A 296 -30.11 26.31 3.93
N GLY A 297 -29.17 25.51 4.40
CA GLY A 297 -27.80 25.51 3.89
C GLY A 297 -27.73 25.05 2.42
N SER A 298 -26.95 25.78 1.62
CA SER A 298 -26.72 25.49 0.19
C SER A 298 -25.64 24.42 -0.02
N ASP A 299 -25.63 23.82 -1.21
CA ASP A 299 -24.53 22.93 -1.66
C ASP A 299 -23.36 23.70 -2.30
N GLU A 300 -23.36 25.02 -2.17
CA GLU A 300 -22.29 25.88 -2.67
C GLU A 300 -20.98 25.65 -1.88
N ILE A 301 -19.86 25.83 -2.57
CA ILE A 301 -18.53 25.55 -2.01
C ILE A 301 -18.23 26.36 -0.72
N ASP A 302 -18.89 27.51 -0.55
CA ASP A 302 -18.73 28.37 0.62
C ASP A 302 -19.42 27.84 1.87
N ASN A 303 -20.41 26.98 1.69
CA ASN A 303 -21.10 26.27 2.77
C ASN A 303 -20.57 24.86 3.00
N LEU A 304 -19.47 24.47 2.32
CA LEU A 304 -18.90 23.14 2.43
C LEU A 304 -17.51 23.16 3.06
N GLN A 305 -17.26 22.15 3.89
CA GLN A 305 -15.97 21.90 4.52
C GLN A 305 -15.61 20.40 4.39
N LEU A 306 -14.33 20.10 4.32
CA LEU A 306 -13.86 18.72 4.34
C LEU A 306 -13.48 18.32 5.76
N VAL A 307 -13.96 17.16 6.15
CA VAL A 307 -13.75 16.61 7.49
C VAL A 307 -13.44 15.12 7.39
N HIS A 308 -12.70 14.58 8.37
CA HIS A 308 -12.60 13.14 8.50
C HIS A 308 -13.98 12.54 8.77
N ARG A 309 -14.29 11.40 8.20
CA ARG A 309 -15.57 10.71 8.41
C ARG A 309 -15.87 10.46 9.88
N TRP A 310 -14.89 10.09 10.68
CA TRP A 310 -15.08 9.90 12.13
C TRP A 310 -15.31 11.22 12.88
N CYS A 311 -14.66 12.32 12.47
CA CYS A 311 -14.93 13.65 13.02
C CYS A 311 -16.36 14.11 12.69
N HIS A 312 -16.80 13.87 11.44
CA HIS A 312 -18.14 14.15 10.96
C HIS A 312 -19.19 13.40 11.78
N HIS A 313 -19.01 12.11 11.95
CA HIS A 313 -19.90 11.27 12.74
C HIS A 313 -19.95 11.70 14.21
N GLY A 314 -18.80 11.93 14.84
CA GLY A 314 -18.70 12.42 16.21
C GLY A 314 -19.29 13.80 16.42
N HIS A 315 -19.22 14.69 15.42
CA HIS A 315 -19.87 16.00 15.44
C HIS A 315 -21.39 15.84 15.45
N HIS A 316 -21.97 15.07 14.52
CA HIS A 316 -23.40 14.82 14.46
C HIS A 316 -23.96 14.14 15.71
N MET A 317 -23.21 13.22 16.31
CA MET A 317 -23.62 12.60 17.58
C MET A 317 -23.68 13.62 18.73
N ARG A 318 -22.74 14.58 18.80
CA ARG A 318 -22.71 15.62 19.86
C ARG A 318 -23.82 16.62 19.74
N ILE A 319 -24.18 17.03 18.53
CA ILE A 319 -25.28 17.99 18.31
C ILE A 319 -26.67 17.34 18.25
N GLY A 320 -26.76 16.02 18.48
CA GLY A 320 -28.02 15.28 18.47
C GLY A 320 -28.65 15.10 17.08
N TYR A 321 -27.91 15.36 16.02
CA TYR A 321 -28.35 15.18 14.63
C TYR A 321 -28.34 13.71 14.26
N ARG A 322 -29.53 13.11 14.15
CA ARG A 322 -29.69 11.83 13.45
C ARG A 322 -29.97 12.15 11.98
N ALA A 323 -29.07 11.73 11.08
CA ALA A 323 -29.40 11.72 9.65
C ALA A 323 -30.72 10.96 9.49
N ALA A 324 -31.73 11.60 8.92
CA ALA A 324 -32.94 10.90 8.52
C ALA A 324 -32.49 9.77 7.59
N GLU A 325 -32.84 8.53 7.92
CA GLU A 325 -32.61 7.37 7.05
C GLU A 325 -33.38 7.64 5.75
N ALA A 326 -32.65 7.94 4.66
CA ALA A 326 -33.18 8.06 3.31
C ALA A 326 -33.01 6.72 2.59
#